data_2423b1abaed53ac9162de435b3de7b28
#
_entry.id   2423b1abaed53ac9162de435b3de7b28
#
_cell.length_a   1.000
_cell.length_b   1.000
_cell.length_c   1.000
_cell.angle_alpha   90.00
_cell.angle_beta   90.00
_cell.angle_gamma   90.00
#
_symmetry.space_group_name_H-M   'P 1'
#
loop_
_entity.id
_entity.type
_entity.pdbx_description
1 polymer ?
#
loop_
_entity_poly.entity_id
_entity_poly.type
_entity_poly.pdbx_seq_one_letter_code
_entity_poly.pdbx_strand_id
1 'polypeptide(L)'
;MIKRAALSLLLLSAAYAKAADLTDVEIRWLKAGSAVLSYAKQDLQLPIDITVQPQARANDVPLALGYQDGRCKLVLSMRGNPNAEDILATVPAAQRPLMIEAMVAHEIGHCWRYAQGAWHSLPAGFTESQPQAAGEAEALRDTRREEGYADLVALAWIQRQHPQQYAAVAAWMRQVRAPALATGSHSTLAWLAQAPDGAAFRSGKNVFEQASALWRKGLSQDE
;
A
#
# COMPACT_ATOMS: atom_id res chain seq x y z
N MET A 1 -7.69 -29.15 65.47
CA MET A 1 -7.42 -29.70 64.13
C MET A 1 -7.30 -28.52 63.14
N ILE A 2 -6.09 -28.13 62.83
CA ILE A 2 -5.81 -26.96 61.95
C ILE A 2 -5.49 -27.51 60.57
N LYS A 3 -6.37 -27.28 59.56
CA LYS A 3 -6.12 -27.64 58.15
C LYS A 3 -5.17 -26.60 57.52
N ARG A 4 -3.98 -27.04 57.13
CA ARG A 4 -3.03 -26.22 56.36
C ARG A 4 -3.48 -26.28 54.89
N ALA A 5 -3.93 -25.13 54.36
CA ALA A 5 -4.13 -24.96 52.91
C ALA A 5 -2.75 -24.64 52.28
N ALA A 6 -2.30 -25.52 51.36
CA ALA A 6 -1.12 -25.27 50.57
C ALA A 6 -1.51 -24.40 49.37
N LEU A 7 -0.94 -23.18 49.34
CA LEU A 7 -1.10 -22.24 48.24
C LEU A 7 -0.04 -22.56 47.18
N SER A 8 -0.45 -23.22 46.10
CA SER A 8 0.43 -23.49 44.96
C SER A 8 0.59 -22.23 44.14
N LEU A 9 1.76 -21.62 44.21
CA LEU A 9 2.14 -20.49 43.35
C LEU A 9 2.49 -21.02 41.96
N LEU A 10 1.59 -20.87 41.01
CA LEU A 10 1.87 -21.07 39.57
C LEU A 10 2.72 -19.90 39.09
N LEU A 11 4.01 -20.12 38.93
CA LEU A 11 4.92 -19.23 38.21
C LEU A 11 4.59 -19.32 36.72
N LEU A 12 3.81 -18.34 36.20
CA LEU A 12 3.71 -18.10 34.76
C LEU A 12 5.05 -17.54 34.28
N SER A 13 5.89 -18.38 33.72
CA SER A 13 7.04 -17.96 32.94
C SER A 13 6.53 -17.33 31.65
N ALA A 14 6.45 -16.00 31.59
CA ALA A 14 6.26 -15.28 30.34
C ALA A 14 7.49 -15.55 29.47
N ALA A 15 7.37 -16.43 28.51
CA ALA A 15 8.37 -16.57 27.46
C ALA A 15 8.37 -15.28 26.65
N TYR A 16 9.35 -14.41 26.87
CA TYR A 16 9.64 -13.31 26.00
C TYR A 16 10.06 -13.88 24.64
N ALA A 17 9.14 -13.88 23.68
CA ALA A 17 9.49 -14.16 22.30
C ALA A 17 10.47 -13.04 21.86
N LYS A 18 11.76 -13.42 21.71
CA LYS A 18 12.75 -12.52 21.14
C LYS A 18 12.29 -12.20 19.73
N ALA A 19 12.09 -10.91 19.41
CA ALA A 19 11.81 -10.50 18.05
C ALA A 19 12.91 -11.03 17.14
N ALA A 20 12.54 -11.76 16.10
CA ALA A 20 13.52 -12.27 15.15
C ALA A 20 14.20 -11.08 14.45
N ASP A 21 15.52 -11.17 14.25
CA ASP A 21 16.27 -10.14 13.54
C ASP A 21 15.72 -10.00 12.10
N LEU A 22 15.72 -8.76 11.60
CA LEU A 22 15.31 -8.48 10.23
C LEU A 22 16.27 -9.13 9.23
N THR A 23 15.73 -9.68 8.16
CA THR A 23 16.53 -10.15 7.02
C THR A 23 17.07 -8.98 6.18
N ASP A 24 18.09 -9.22 5.36
CA ASP A 24 18.63 -8.19 4.46
C ASP A 24 17.57 -7.64 3.48
N VAL A 25 16.62 -8.48 3.05
CA VAL A 25 15.51 -8.04 2.19
C VAL A 25 14.60 -7.08 2.96
N GLU A 26 14.18 -7.46 4.16
CA GLU A 26 13.32 -6.63 5.02
C GLU A 26 13.98 -5.28 5.35
N ILE A 27 15.28 -5.30 5.69
CA ILE A 27 16.07 -4.08 5.94
C ILE A 27 16.11 -3.20 4.70
N ARG A 28 16.36 -3.78 3.53
CA ARG A 28 16.43 -3.05 2.25
C ARG A 28 15.10 -2.36 1.92
N TRP A 29 13.98 -3.06 2.10
CA TRP A 29 12.65 -2.52 1.84
C TRP A 29 12.27 -1.41 2.83
N LEU A 30 12.50 -1.61 4.12
CA LEU A 30 12.25 -0.59 5.14
C LEU A 30 13.13 0.66 4.91
N LYS A 31 14.38 0.46 4.52
CA LYS A 31 15.30 1.57 4.20
C LYS A 31 14.82 2.35 2.97
N ALA A 32 14.43 1.65 1.91
CA ALA A 32 13.93 2.28 0.68
C ALA A 32 12.64 3.08 0.93
N GLY A 33 11.71 2.54 1.75
CA GLY A 33 10.46 3.21 2.09
C GLY A 33 10.55 4.25 3.22
N SER A 34 11.74 4.46 3.80
CA SER A 34 11.88 5.25 5.03
C SER A 34 11.41 6.70 4.92
N ALA A 35 11.63 7.36 3.77
CA ALA A 35 11.18 8.73 3.53
C ALA A 35 9.64 8.82 3.56
N VAL A 36 8.96 7.89 2.90
CA VAL A 36 7.49 7.79 2.89
C VAL A 36 6.95 7.53 4.29
N LEU A 37 7.56 6.58 5.01
CA LEU A 37 7.14 6.22 6.37
C LEU A 37 7.34 7.37 7.36
N SER A 38 8.43 8.12 7.21
CA SER A 38 8.68 9.32 8.01
C SER A 38 7.62 10.39 7.75
N TYR A 39 7.32 10.65 6.47
CA TYR A 39 6.26 11.57 6.08
C TYR A 39 4.90 11.15 6.64
N ALA A 40 4.55 9.87 6.50
CA ALA A 40 3.28 9.34 7.03
C ALA A 40 3.15 9.53 8.55
N LYS A 41 4.21 9.26 9.31
CA LYS A 41 4.20 9.32 10.77
C LYS A 41 4.37 10.73 11.34
N GLN A 42 5.27 11.52 10.76
CA GLN A 42 5.68 12.81 11.34
C GLN A 42 4.86 13.97 10.78
N ASP A 43 4.68 14.02 9.45
CA ASP A 43 3.98 15.15 8.82
C ASP A 43 2.47 14.94 8.80
N LEU A 44 2.02 13.71 8.56
CA LEU A 44 0.60 13.37 8.46
C LEU A 44 0.01 12.84 9.76
N GLN A 45 0.86 12.44 10.72
CA GLN A 45 0.47 11.82 11.99
C GLN A 45 -0.47 10.61 11.81
N LEU A 46 -0.28 9.85 10.72
CA LEU A 46 -1.07 8.66 10.46
C LEU A 46 -0.80 7.59 11.54
N PRO A 47 -1.85 6.93 12.04
CA PRO A 47 -1.72 5.87 13.01
C PRO A 47 -1.26 4.57 12.33
N ILE A 48 0.04 4.49 12.00
CA ILE A 48 0.61 3.37 11.25
C ILE A 48 1.58 2.55 12.10
N ASP A 49 1.36 1.24 12.12
CA ASP A 49 2.26 0.23 12.66
C ASP A 49 2.93 -0.52 11.51
N ILE A 50 4.18 -0.95 11.73
CA ILE A 50 4.92 -1.79 10.79
C ILE A 50 5.05 -3.17 11.40
N THR A 51 4.60 -4.18 10.67
CA THR A 51 4.66 -5.58 11.06
C THR A 51 5.52 -6.34 10.06
N VAL A 52 6.50 -7.06 10.56
CA VAL A 52 7.33 -7.98 9.76
C VAL A 52 6.99 -9.39 10.19
N GLN A 53 6.57 -10.22 9.25
CA GLN A 53 6.13 -11.58 9.51
C GLN A 53 6.61 -12.55 8.42
N PRO A 54 6.73 -13.85 8.72
CA PRO A 54 6.93 -14.85 7.69
C PRO A 54 5.75 -14.88 6.73
N GLN A 55 5.99 -15.29 5.48
CA GLN A 55 4.91 -15.62 4.56
C GLN A 55 4.03 -16.72 5.17
N ALA A 56 2.74 -16.45 5.32
CA ALA A 56 1.80 -17.36 5.95
C ALA A 56 1.15 -18.33 4.93
N ARG A 57 1.02 -17.89 3.67
CA ARG A 57 0.39 -18.67 2.59
C ARG A 57 1.22 -18.53 1.32
N ALA A 58 1.19 -19.58 0.48
CA ALA A 58 1.70 -19.48 -0.89
C ALA A 58 0.96 -18.32 -1.60
N ASN A 59 1.69 -17.46 -2.29
CA ASN A 59 1.19 -16.27 -3.00
C ASN A 59 0.78 -15.07 -2.11
N ASP A 60 1.10 -15.06 -0.82
CA ASP A 60 0.98 -13.83 -0.04
C ASP A 60 1.83 -12.73 -0.69
N VAL A 61 1.23 -11.54 -0.82
CA VAL A 61 1.97 -10.38 -1.33
C VAL A 61 3.05 -9.97 -0.34
N PRO A 62 4.23 -9.57 -0.82
CA PRO A 62 5.37 -9.27 0.06
C PRO A 62 5.19 -7.99 0.88
N LEU A 63 4.37 -7.06 0.39
CA LEU A 63 4.00 -5.82 1.05
C LEU A 63 2.49 -5.62 0.92
N ALA A 64 1.83 -5.30 2.00
CA ALA A 64 0.38 -5.02 2.02
C ALA A 64 0.03 -4.08 3.16
N LEU A 65 -1.11 -3.41 3.03
CA LEU A 65 -1.69 -2.62 4.10
C LEU A 65 -3.00 -3.26 4.58
N GLY A 66 -3.08 -3.47 5.90
CA GLY A 66 -4.33 -3.75 6.59
C GLY A 66 -4.78 -2.55 7.41
N TYR A 67 -6.03 -2.56 7.86
CA TYR A 67 -6.56 -1.57 8.78
C TYR A 67 -7.34 -2.27 9.88
N GLN A 68 -6.97 -2.01 11.13
CA GLN A 68 -7.59 -2.63 12.28
C GLN A 68 -7.52 -1.69 13.50
N ASP A 69 -8.62 -1.60 14.24
CA ASP A 69 -8.72 -0.82 15.49
C ASP A 69 -8.27 0.65 15.30
N GLY A 70 -8.67 1.27 14.19
CA GLY A 70 -8.33 2.66 13.88
C GLY A 70 -6.87 2.86 13.45
N ARG A 71 -6.12 1.80 13.16
CA ARG A 71 -4.69 1.87 12.82
C ARG A 71 -4.38 1.13 11.53
N CYS A 72 -3.54 1.73 10.72
CA CYS A 72 -2.95 1.08 9.56
C CYS A 72 -1.89 0.06 10.01
N LYS A 73 -1.85 -1.08 9.35
CA LYS A 73 -0.86 -2.14 9.54
C LYS A 73 -0.11 -2.34 8.22
N LEU A 74 1.06 -1.75 8.09
CA LEU A 74 1.95 -2.06 6.96
C LEU A 74 2.65 -3.39 7.25
N VAL A 75 2.34 -4.39 6.45
CA VAL A 75 2.80 -5.77 6.64
C VAL A 75 3.84 -6.12 5.59
N LEU A 76 5.02 -6.54 6.06
CA LEU A 76 6.07 -7.13 5.22
C LEU A 76 6.07 -8.64 5.44
N SER A 77 5.70 -9.41 4.41
CA SER A 77 5.62 -10.88 4.40
C SER A 77 6.67 -11.47 3.46
N MET A 78 7.94 -11.09 3.67
CA MET A 78 9.04 -11.44 2.77
C MET A 78 9.79 -12.69 3.22
N ARG A 79 9.82 -12.95 4.53
CA ARG A 79 10.56 -14.06 5.12
C ARG A 79 9.97 -15.40 4.69
N GLY A 80 10.78 -16.21 4.03
CA GLY A 80 10.34 -17.49 3.47
C GLY A 80 9.53 -17.37 2.17
N ASN A 81 9.37 -16.17 1.62
CA ASN A 81 8.74 -15.94 0.33
C ASN A 81 9.80 -15.88 -0.77
N PRO A 82 9.97 -16.94 -1.60
CA PRO A 82 10.96 -16.94 -2.67
C PRO A 82 10.67 -15.91 -3.76
N ASN A 83 9.43 -15.47 -3.89
CA ASN A 83 8.94 -14.57 -4.93
C ASN A 83 8.77 -13.13 -4.42
N ALA A 84 9.28 -12.81 -3.22
CA ALA A 84 9.08 -11.51 -2.59
C ALA A 84 9.55 -10.31 -3.44
N GLU A 85 10.49 -10.51 -4.34
CA GLU A 85 11.03 -9.45 -5.21
C GLU A 85 10.76 -9.69 -6.71
N ASP A 86 9.87 -10.62 -7.09
CA ASP A 86 9.58 -10.93 -8.50
C ASP A 86 9.03 -9.70 -9.25
N ILE A 87 8.28 -8.85 -8.58
CA ILE A 87 7.80 -7.57 -9.15
C ILE A 87 8.96 -6.65 -9.57
N LEU A 88 10.14 -6.84 -9.01
CA LEU A 88 11.37 -6.09 -9.31
C LEU A 88 12.31 -6.82 -10.26
N ALA A 89 11.95 -8.01 -10.76
CA ALA A 89 12.85 -8.87 -11.54
C ALA A 89 13.41 -8.17 -12.79
N THR A 90 12.59 -7.37 -13.47
CA THR A 90 12.97 -6.62 -14.68
C THR A 90 13.60 -5.25 -14.39
N VAL A 91 13.64 -4.84 -13.11
CA VAL A 91 14.15 -3.52 -12.71
C VAL A 91 15.65 -3.59 -12.47
N PRO A 92 16.45 -2.68 -13.09
CA PRO A 92 17.88 -2.57 -12.79
C PRO A 92 18.13 -2.37 -11.30
N ALA A 93 19.13 -3.04 -10.73
CA ALA A 93 19.41 -3.03 -9.29
C ALA A 93 19.48 -1.62 -8.67
N ALA A 94 20.10 -0.66 -9.40
CA ALA A 94 20.23 0.72 -8.95
C ALA A 94 18.87 1.46 -8.85
N GLN A 95 17.84 1.00 -9.55
CA GLN A 95 16.51 1.63 -9.56
C GLN A 95 15.52 0.94 -8.59
N ARG A 96 15.82 -0.27 -8.11
CA ARG A 96 14.94 -1.03 -7.21
C ARG A 96 14.52 -0.26 -5.95
N PRO A 97 15.42 0.46 -5.26
CA PRO A 97 15.02 1.25 -4.09
C PRO A 97 13.90 2.26 -4.40
N LEU A 98 13.95 2.90 -5.57
CA LEU A 98 12.93 3.86 -5.99
C LEU A 98 11.58 3.19 -6.26
N MET A 99 11.57 2.00 -6.87
CA MET A 99 10.32 1.24 -7.08
C MET A 99 9.73 0.76 -5.75
N ILE A 100 10.56 0.35 -4.81
CA ILE A 100 10.13 0.00 -3.44
C ILE A 100 9.54 1.24 -2.74
N GLU A 101 10.18 2.39 -2.86
CA GLU A 101 9.66 3.65 -2.31
C GLU A 101 8.27 3.99 -2.88
N ALA A 102 8.07 3.82 -4.19
CA ALA A 102 6.78 3.99 -4.83
C ALA A 102 5.72 3.00 -4.30
N MET A 103 6.09 1.73 -4.09
CA MET A 103 5.17 0.73 -3.50
C MET A 103 4.78 1.10 -2.06
N VAL A 104 5.74 1.57 -1.25
CA VAL A 104 5.40 2.03 0.11
C VAL A 104 4.49 3.26 0.06
N ALA A 105 4.70 4.19 -0.88
CA ALA A 105 3.82 5.35 -1.06
C ALA A 105 2.39 4.94 -1.50
N HIS A 106 2.26 3.89 -2.32
CA HIS A 106 0.99 3.27 -2.67
C HIS A 106 0.26 2.79 -1.40
N GLU A 107 0.92 2.02 -0.55
CA GLU A 107 0.33 1.53 0.70
C GLU A 107 -0.09 2.68 1.64
N ILE A 108 0.68 3.77 1.68
CA ILE A 108 0.29 4.97 2.44
C ILE A 108 -0.94 5.65 1.83
N GLY A 109 -1.16 5.54 0.52
CA GLY A 109 -2.41 5.95 -0.14
C GLY A 109 -3.62 5.23 0.45
N HIS A 110 -3.57 3.92 0.62
CA HIS A 110 -4.62 3.15 1.28
C HIS A 110 -4.80 3.56 2.74
N CYS A 111 -3.69 3.72 3.49
CA CYS A 111 -3.75 4.17 4.88
C CYS A 111 -4.47 5.51 5.01
N TRP A 112 -4.17 6.46 4.13
CA TRP A 112 -4.85 7.76 4.10
C TRP A 112 -6.35 7.62 3.91
N ARG A 113 -6.80 6.81 2.93
CA ARG A 113 -8.22 6.57 2.67
C ARG A 113 -8.94 5.97 3.88
N TYR A 114 -8.33 4.96 4.52
CA TYR A 114 -8.86 4.38 5.76
C TYR A 114 -8.93 5.40 6.89
N ALA A 115 -7.85 6.14 7.15
CA ALA A 115 -7.77 7.10 8.24
C ALA A 115 -8.78 8.26 8.09
N GLN A 116 -9.15 8.62 6.83
CA GLN A 116 -10.18 9.61 6.54
C GLN A 116 -11.61 9.03 6.54
N GLY A 117 -11.80 7.74 6.80
CA GLY A 117 -13.10 7.07 6.70
C GLY A 117 -13.67 7.08 5.27
N ALA A 118 -12.79 7.16 4.27
CA ALA A 118 -13.15 7.29 2.86
C ALA A 118 -12.97 5.99 2.06
N TRP A 119 -12.62 4.88 2.73
CA TRP A 119 -12.43 3.59 2.07
C TRP A 119 -13.70 3.13 1.38
N HIS A 120 -13.60 2.76 0.11
CA HIS A 120 -14.72 2.41 -0.79
C HIS A 120 -15.76 3.53 -0.98
N SER A 121 -15.44 4.77 -0.59
CA SER A 121 -16.36 5.90 -0.78
C SER A 121 -16.02 6.65 -2.05
N LEU A 122 -17.03 6.93 -2.86
CA LEU A 122 -16.91 7.76 -4.06
C LEU A 122 -16.87 9.26 -3.69
N PRO A 123 -16.24 10.10 -4.51
CA PRO A 123 -16.22 11.54 -4.28
C PRO A 123 -17.64 12.13 -4.27
N ALA A 124 -17.87 13.12 -3.44
CA ALA A 124 -19.16 13.82 -3.42
C ALA A 124 -19.52 14.34 -4.83
N GLY A 125 -20.77 14.08 -5.24
CA GLY A 125 -21.30 14.49 -6.54
C GLY A 125 -20.84 13.62 -7.72
N PHE A 126 -20.12 12.51 -7.50
CA PHE A 126 -19.89 11.53 -8.54
C PHE A 126 -21.14 10.65 -8.69
N THR A 127 -21.61 10.49 -9.92
CA THR A 127 -22.74 9.61 -10.26
C THR A 127 -22.25 8.60 -11.28
N GLU A 128 -22.48 7.33 -11.01
CA GLU A 128 -22.15 6.24 -11.93
C GLU A 128 -23.10 6.25 -13.11
N SER A 129 -22.58 6.05 -14.32
CA SER A 129 -23.36 6.03 -15.56
C SER A 129 -23.96 4.66 -15.83
N GLN A 130 -23.38 3.60 -15.28
CA GLN A 130 -23.78 2.22 -15.52
C GLN A 130 -24.56 1.64 -14.31
N PRO A 131 -25.48 0.68 -14.53
CA PRO A 131 -26.08 -0.06 -13.42
C PRO A 131 -25.00 -0.68 -12.55
N GLN A 132 -25.14 -0.54 -11.24
CA GLN A 132 -24.18 -1.09 -10.30
C GLN A 132 -24.10 -2.62 -10.47
N ALA A 133 -22.88 -3.12 -10.67
CA ALA A 133 -22.62 -4.53 -10.47
C ALA A 133 -22.96 -4.90 -9.02
N ALA A 134 -23.34 -6.13 -8.77
CA ALA A 134 -23.70 -6.59 -7.43
C ALA A 134 -22.74 -7.71 -6.97
N GLY A 135 -22.59 -7.85 -5.64
CA GLY A 135 -21.84 -8.94 -5.05
C GLY A 135 -20.33 -8.86 -5.29
N GLU A 136 -19.72 -9.97 -5.70
CA GLU A 136 -18.26 -10.08 -5.89
C GLU A 136 -17.72 -9.10 -6.93
N ALA A 137 -18.44 -8.85 -8.01
CA ALA A 137 -18.04 -7.91 -9.05
C ALA A 137 -18.00 -6.46 -8.53
N GLU A 138 -18.94 -6.09 -7.65
CA GLU A 138 -18.95 -4.78 -6.98
C GLU A 138 -17.74 -4.63 -6.06
N ALA A 139 -17.50 -5.59 -5.19
CA ALA A 139 -16.36 -5.58 -4.27
C ALA A 139 -15.02 -5.49 -5.00
N LEU A 140 -14.90 -6.20 -6.11
CA LEU A 140 -13.70 -6.18 -6.95
C LEU A 140 -13.48 -4.80 -7.60
N ARG A 141 -14.57 -4.19 -8.11
CA ARG A 141 -14.53 -2.85 -8.69
C ARG A 141 -14.14 -1.80 -7.64
N ASP A 142 -14.76 -1.84 -6.47
CA ASP A 142 -14.49 -0.89 -5.41
C ASP A 142 -13.04 -0.98 -4.93
N THR A 143 -12.51 -2.20 -4.79
CA THR A 143 -11.09 -2.42 -4.49
C THR A 143 -10.19 -1.87 -5.60
N ARG A 144 -10.53 -2.12 -6.90
CA ARG A 144 -9.76 -1.59 -8.04
C ARG A 144 -9.70 -0.05 -8.03
N ARG A 145 -10.76 0.61 -7.63
CA ARG A 145 -10.80 2.07 -7.47
C ARG A 145 -9.85 2.56 -6.39
N GLU A 146 -9.77 1.85 -5.26
CA GLU A 146 -8.79 2.16 -4.22
C GLU A 146 -7.35 1.91 -4.68
N GLU A 147 -7.10 0.84 -5.43
CA GLU A 147 -5.81 0.57 -6.07
C GLU A 147 -5.41 1.70 -7.03
N GLY A 148 -6.36 2.17 -7.86
CA GLY A 148 -6.13 3.30 -8.74
C GLY A 148 -5.80 4.60 -8.01
N TYR A 149 -6.44 4.84 -6.87
CA TYR A 149 -6.11 5.97 -6.00
C TYR A 149 -4.68 5.86 -5.45
N ALA A 150 -4.34 4.68 -4.91
CA ALA A 150 -3.03 4.42 -4.32
C ALA A 150 -1.89 4.51 -5.34
N ASP A 151 -2.11 4.02 -6.56
CA ASP A 151 -1.16 4.16 -7.67
C ASP A 151 -0.91 5.66 -8.01
N LEU A 152 -1.94 6.48 -8.01
CA LEU A 152 -1.79 7.93 -8.22
C LEU A 152 -1.07 8.62 -7.04
N VAL A 153 -1.29 8.19 -5.80
CA VAL A 153 -0.52 8.68 -4.64
C VAL A 153 0.96 8.34 -4.80
N ALA A 154 1.28 7.11 -5.21
CA ALA A 154 2.66 6.72 -5.48
C ALA A 154 3.32 7.62 -6.53
N LEU A 155 2.64 7.86 -7.66
CA LEU A 155 3.17 8.74 -8.71
C LEU A 155 3.28 10.20 -8.27
N ALA A 156 2.32 10.72 -7.49
CA ALA A 156 2.40 12.07 -6.93
C ALA A 156 3.59 12.22 -5.96
N TRP A 157 3.84 11.20 -5.15
CA TRP A 157 5.01 11.14 -4.27
C TRP A 157 6.31 11.17 -5.07
N ILE A 158 6.45 10.32 -6.08
CA ILE A 158 7.63 10.28 -6.94
C ILE A 158 7.83 11.62 -7.67
N GLN A 159 6.78 12.22 -8.19
CA GLN A 159 6.87 13.55 -8.80
C GLN A 159 7.38 14.61 -7.82
N ARG A 160 6.96 14.53 -6.57
CA ARG A 160 7.37 15.48 -5.52
C ARG A 160 8.82 15.29 -5.09
N GLN A 161 9.28 14.04 -4.91
CA GLN A 161 10.59 13.74 -4.33
C GLN A 161 11.67 13.49 -5.39
N HIS A 162 11.28 12.91 -6.53
CA HIS A 162 12.18 12.42 -7.56
C HIS A 162 11.69 12.79 -8.97
N PRO A 163 11.42 14.08 -9.29
CA PRO A 163 10.78 14.48 -10.54
C PRO A 163 11.54 14.02 -11.78
N GLN A 164 12.88 13.93 -11.71
CA GLN A 164 13.74 13.47 -12.80
C GLN A 164 13.54 11.96 -13.13
N GLN A 165 13.00 11.19 -12.18
CA GLN A 165 12.83 9.75 -12.29
C GLN A 165 11.36 9.34 -12.47
N TYR A 166 10.47 10.32 -12.51
CA TYR A 166 9.03 10.10 -12.67
C TYR A 166 8.69 9.17 -13.85
N ALA A 167 9.26 9.46 -15.02
CA ALA A 167 8.97 8.71 -16.24
C ALA A 167 9.35 7.22 -16.12
N ALA A 168 10.46 6.91 -15.45
CA ALA A 168 10.89 5.53 -15.24
C ALA A 168 9.94 4.77 -14.31
N VAL A 169 9.51 5.39 -13.20
CA VAL A 169 8.56 4.77 -12.26
C VAL A 169 7.19 4.61 -12.91
N ALA A 170 6.70 5.63 -13.60
CA ALA A 170 5.42 5.57 -14.29
C ALA A 170 5.38 4.49 -15.39
N ALA A 171 6.48 4.32 -16.11
CA ALA A 171 6.59 3.24 -17.12
C ALA A 171 6.56 1.86 -16.45
N TRP A 172 7.32 1.67 -15.36
CA TRP A 172 7.31 0.43 -14.60
C TRP A 172 5.93 0.13 -14.01
N MET A 173 5.25 1.10 -13.39
CA MET A 173 3.90 0.89 -12.86
C MET A 173 2.91 0.48 -13.95
N ARG A 174 2.96 1.12 -15.13
CA ARG A 174 2.11 0.69 -16.27
C ARG A 174 2.42 -0.74 -16.72
N GLN A 175 3.69 -1.15 -16.68
CA GLN A 175 4.07 -2.53 -17.00
C GLN A 175 3.47 -3.52 -16.02
N VAL A 176 3.61 -3.30 -14.70
CA VAL A 176 3.08 -4.23 -13.68
C VAL A 176 1.56 -4.22 -13.59
N ARG A 177 0.90 -3.15 -14.04
CA ARG A 177 -0.56 -3.03 -14.13
C ARG A 177 -1.13 -3.43 -15.51
N ALA A 178 -0.28 -3.87 -16.44
CA ALA A 178 -0.74 -4.32 -17.76
C ALA A 178 -1.62 -5.59 -17.64
N PRO A 179 -2.62 -5.78 -18.51
CA PRO A 179 -3.58 -6.89 -18.41
C PRO A 179 -2.95 -8.29 -18.41
N ALA A 180 -1.75 -8.44 -18.96
CA ALA A 180 -0.98 -9.69 -18.91
C ALA A 180 -0.45 -10.03 -17.51
N LEU A 181 -0.31 -9.04 -16.62
CA LEU A 181 0.28 -9.19 -15.30
C LEU A 181 -0.72 -8.84 -14.18
N ALA A 182 -1.57 -7.83 -14.39
CA ALA A 182 -2.54 -7.38 -13.42
C ALA A 182 -3.94 -7.90 -13.77
N THR A 183 -4.60 -8.54 -12.80
CA THR A 183 -5.96 -9.02 -12.92
C THR A 183 -6.83 -8.45 -11.80
N GLY A 184 -8.14 -8.41 -12.04
CA GLY A 184 -9.09 -8.03 -11.00
C GLY A 184 -8.87 -6.61 -10.45
N SER A 185 -8.67 -6.49 -9.15
CA SER A 185 -8.52 -5.20 -8.47
C SER A 185 -7.27 -4.42 -8.88
N HIS A 186 -6.23 -5.08 -9.38
CA HIS A 186 -4.98 -4.42 -9.76
C HIS A 186 -4.93 -3.91 -11.21
N SER A 187 -6.03 -4.01 -11.96
CA SER A 187 -6.12 -3.49 -13.33
C SER A 187 -6.42 -1.98 -13.32
N THR A 188 -5.42 -1.14 -13.05
CA THR A 188 -5.55 0.30 -12.75
C THR A 188 -5.09 1.23 -13.87
N LEU A 189 -4.90 0.74 -15.10
CA LEU A 189 -4.39 1.53 -16.22
C LEU A 189 -5.25 2.77 -16.54
N ALA A 190 -6.56 2.73 -16.27
CA ALA A 190 -7.46 3.88 -16.44
C ALA A 190 -6.99 5.09 -15.61
N TRP A 191 -6.52 4.86 -14.40
CA TRP A 191 -5.98 5.92 -13.52
C TRP A 191 -4.56 6.32 -13.91
N LEU A 192 -3.70 5.37 -14.22
CA LEU A 192 -2.33 5.68 -14.67
C LEU A 192 -2.30 6.48 -15.98
N ALA A 193 -3.33 6.34 -16.81
CA ALA A 193 -3.51 7.16 -18.01
C ALA A 193 -3.80 8.63 -17.70
N GLN A 194 -4.36 8.95 -16.52
CA GLN A 194 -4.59 10.34 -16.09
C GLN A 194 -3.31 11.07 -15.67
N ALA A 195 -2.22 10.32 -15.47
CA ALA A 195 -0.90 10.83 -15.07
C ALA A 195 0.18 10.45 -16.11
N PRO A 196 0.06 10.95 -17.36
CA PRO A 196 1.03 10.62 -18.42
C PRO A 196 2.43 11.15 -18.10
N ASP A 197 2.52 12.28 -17.42
CA ASP A 197 3.75 12.90 -16.93
C ASP A 197 3.50 13.59 -15.57
N GLY A 198 4.58 14.05 -14.93
CA GLY A 198 4.52 14.69 -13.62
C GLY A 198 3.75 16.01 -13.59
N ALA A 199 3.54 16.65 -14.73
CA ALA A 199 2.78 17.90 -14.80
C ALA A 199 1.29 17.71 -14.49
N ALA A 200 0.79 16.48 -14.55
CA ALA A 200 -0.58 16.15 -14.16
C ALA A 200 -0.86 16.46 -12.67
N PHE A 201 0.17 16.42 -11.80
CA PHE A 201 0.05 16.64 -10.36
C PHE A 201 0.19 18.10 -9.91
N ARG A 202 -0.22 19.07 -10.73
CA ARG A 202 -0.09 20.50 -10.40
C ARG A 202 -1.15 21.03 -9.43
N SER A 203 -2.28 20.34 -9.31
CA SER A 203 -3.42 20.79 -8.49
C SER A 203 -3.45 20.02 -7.17
N GLY A 204 -3.47 20.74 -6.04
CA GLY A 204 -3.56 20.16 -4.71
C GLY A 204 -2.38 20.53 -3.82
N LYS A 205 -2.62 20.63 -2.51
CA LYS A 205 -1.62 21.06 -1.51
C LYS A 205 -0.65 19.93 -1.13
N ASN A 206 -1.08 18.71 -1.28
CA ASN A 206 -0.32 17.50 -0.93
C ASN A 206 -0.57 16.39 -1.95
N VAL A 207 0.17 15.29 -1.85
CA VAL A 207 0.11 14.16 -2.78
C VAL A 207 -1.28 13.50 -2.82
N PHE A 208 -2.04 13.52 -1.74
CA PHE A 208 -3.38 12.91 -1.64
C PHE A 208 -4.44 13.75 -2.37
N GLU A 209 -4.39 15.08 -2.22
CA GLU A 209 -5.29 15.97 -2.97
C GLU A 209 -4.98 15.90 -4.47
N GLN A 210 -3.70 15.86 -4.84
CA GLN A 210 -3.25 15.70 -6.22
C GLN A 210 -3.77 14.39 -6.82
N ALA A 211 -3.60 13.28 -6.10
CA ALA A 211 -4.14 11.98 -6.48
C ALA A 211 -5.67 11.99 -6.59
N SER A 212 -6.38 12.59 -5.63
CA SER A 212 -7.85 12.67 -5.62
C SER A 212 -8.40 13.36 -6.87
N ALA A 213 -7.74 14.43 -7.34
CA ALA A 213 -8.16 15.16 -8.54
C ALA A 213 -8.09 14.30 -9.81
N LEU A 214 -7.03 13.49 -9.94
CA LEU A 214 -6.85 12.58 -11.07
C LEU A 214 -7.69 11.30 -10.92
N TRP A 215 -7.81 10.80 -9.69
CA TRP A 215 -8.63 9.63 -9.39
C TRP A 215 -10.08 9.81 -9.83
N ARG A 216 -10.67 10.97 -9.52
CA ARG A 216 -12.02 11.32 -9.97
C ARG A 216 -12.18 11.23 -11.49
N LYS A 217 -11.18 11.65 -12.26
CA LYS A 217 -11.21 11.53 -13.73
C LYS A 217 -11.15 10.08 -14.20
N GLY A 218 -10.36 9.24 -13.52
CA GLY A 218 -10.24 7.81 -13.84
C GLY A 218 -11.52 7.02 -13.55
N LEU A 219 -12.31 7.43 -12.54
CA LEU A 219 -13.58 6.78 -12.21
C LEU A 219 -14.55 6.72 -13.40
N SER A 220 -14.61 7.77 -14.22
CA SER A 220 -15.46 7.82 -15.40
C SER A 220 -14.98 6.92 -16.55
N GLN A 221 -13.80 6.32 -16.44
CA GLN A 221 -13.21 5.41 -17.44
C GLN A 221 -13.15 3.97 -16.94
N ASP A 222 -13.48 3.72 -15.68
CA ASP A 222 -13.53 2.41 -15.04
C ASP A 222 -14.93 1.75 -15.12
N GLU A 223 -15.85 2.39 -15.81
CA GLU A 223 -17.24 1.94 -16.00
C GLU A 223 -17.39 0.90 -17.12
#